data_766b2c3a8f19997ccd541d2eec85f648
#
_entry.id   766b2c3a8f19997ccd541d2eec85f648
#
_cell.length_a   1.000
_cell.length_b   1.000
_cell.length_c   1.000
_cell.angle_alpha   90.00
_cell.angle_beta   90.00
_cell.angle_gamma   90.00
#
_symmetry.space_group_name_H-M   'P 1'
#
loop_
_entity.id
_entity.type
_entity.pdbx_description
1 polymer ?
#
loop_
_entity_poly.entity_id
_entity_poly.type
_entity_poly.pdbx_seq_one_letter_code
_entity_poly.pdbx_strand_id
1 'polypeptide(L)'
;ISECLVGSEMCIRDRFVSEIFGDEAQELRVRGGDGGEFGATTGRPRRMGWFDAVATRYGCRMQGATEVALTVLDVLGYLDEIPMCVGYEIDGEVIKDFPVTYKLEKAKPVFKKFKGWKCDIRGIKNYDELPAECKAYIEAIEEEIGVPITMVSNGPKRHDIIYRTSDLSK
;
A
#
# COMPACT_ATOMS: atom_id res chain seq x y z
N ILE A 1 8.62 -2.61 6.76
CA ILE A 1 7.60 -2.93 7.80
C ILE A 1 6.26 -3.27 7.14
N SER A 2 5.86 -2.60 6.07
CA SER A 2 4.65 -2.98 5.31
C SER A 2 4.71 -4.40 4.74
N GLU A 3 5.89 -4.89 4.41
CA GLU A 3 6.08 -6.28 3.98
C GLU A 3 5.83 -7.30 5.10
N CYS A 4 6.09 -6.94 6.35
CA CYS A 4 5.84 -7.82 7.50
C CYS A 4 4.36 -7.97 7.84
N LEU A 5 3.51 -7.00 7.49
CA LEU A 5 2.08 -7.06 7.75
C LEU A 5 1.32 -7.90 6.74
N VAL A 6 1.85 -8.02 5.53
CA VAL A 6 1.23 -8.75 4.42
C VAL A 6 2.01 -10.03 4.09
N GLY A 7 3.24 -10.17 4.53
CA GLY A 7 4.18 -11.19 4.10
C GLY A 7 4.75 -12.09 5.19
N SER A 8 4.15 -12.17 6.39
CA SER A 8 4.60 -13.20 7.32
C SER A 8 4.29 -14.58 6.74
N GLU A 9 5.21 -15.53 6.85
CA GLU A 9 5.04 -16.91 6.33
C GLU A 9 3.78 -17.60 6.87
N MET A 10 3.24 -17.14 7.99
CA MET A 10 1.97 -17.63 8.55
C MET A 10 0.76 -17.28 7.69
N CYS A 11 0.83 -16.25 6.86
CA CYS A 11 -0.23 -15.87 5.92
C CYS A 11 -0.18 -16.61 4.58
N ILE A 12 0.71 -17.60 4.42
CA ILE A 12 0.86 -18.35 3.15
C ILE A 12 -0.42 -19.13 2.78
N ARG A 13 -1.28 -19.44 3.73
CA ARG A 13 -2.53 -20.18 3.48
C ARG A 13 -3.72 -19.24 3.35
N ASP A 14 -3.67 -18.06 3.92
CA ASP A 14 -4.80 -17.17 4.00
C ASP A 14 -4.67 -16.05 2.95
N ARG A 15 -5.76 -15.85 2.23
CA ARG A 15 -5.89 -14.76 1.27
C ARG A 15 -5.98 -13.43 2.03
N PHE A 16 -5.17 -12.42 1.65
CA PHE A 16 -5.43 -11.07 2.14
C PHE A 16 -6.52 -10.39 1.31
N VAL A 17 -7.36 -9.57 1.96
CA VAL A 17 -8.64 -9.13 1.41
C VAL A 17 -8.51 -8.34 0.10
N SER A 18 -7.50 -7.49 0.01
CA SER A 18 -7.24 -6.63 -1.18
C SER A 18 -6.41 -7.32 -2.28
N GLU A 19 -6.23 -8.65 -2.23
CA GLU A 19 -5.45 -9.41 -3.22
C GLU A 19 -6.07 -9.35 -4.60
N ILE A 20 -5.23 -9.15 -5.61
CA ILE A 20 -5.59 -9.14 -7.03
C ILE A 20 -4.94 -10.30 -7.78
N PHE A 21 -5.58 -10.70 -8.87
CA PHE A 21 -5.18 -11.85 -9.67
C PHE A 21 -5.15 -11.50 -11.17
N GLY A 22 -4.61 -12.41 -11.98
CA GLY A 22 -4.59 -12.28 -13.42
C GLY A 22 -3.59 -11.25 -13.94
N ASP A 23 -3.89 -10.65 -15.08
CA ASP A 23 -2.98 -9.78 -15.81
C ASP A 23 -2.64 -8.51 -15.05
N GLU A 24 -3.57 -7.94 -14.32
CA GLU A 24 -3.37 -6.76 -13.48
C GLU A 24 -2.32 -7.02 -12.39
N ALA A 25 -2.42 -8.16 -11.69
CA ALA A 25 -1.44 -8.57 -10.70
C ALA A 25 -0.06 -8.82 -11.33
N GLN A 26 -0.05 -9.41 -12.53
CA GLN A 26 1.20 -9.68 -13.25
C GLN A 26 1.87 -8.38 -13.71
N GLU A 27 1.12 -7.42 -14.20
CA GLU A 27 1.66 -6.12 -14.62
C GLU A 27 2.28 -5.36 -13.44
N LEU A 28 1.57 -5.26 -12.30
CA LEU A 28 2.13 -4.68 -11.08
C LEU A 28 3.40 -5.39 -10.62
N ARG A 29 3.42 -6.72 -10.68
CA ARG A 29 4.57 -7.54 -10.27
C ARG A 29 5.80 -7.25 -11.12
N VAL A 30 5.65 -7.20 -12.44
CA VAL A 30 6.77 -6.97 -13.36
C VAL A 30 7.32 -5.55 -13.24
N ARG A 31 6.48 -4.57 -12.91
CA ARG A 31 6.87 -3.16 -12.73
C ARG A 31 7.56 -2.89 -11.40
N GLY A 32 7.43 -3.78 -10.42
CA GLY A 32 8.00 -3.60 -9.08
C GLY A 32 9.51 -3.61 -9.08
N GLY A 33 10.14 -2.60 -8.45
CA GLY A 33 11.57 -2.50 -8.17
C GLY A 33 12.53 -2.80 -9.34
N ASP A 34 13.75 -3.16 -9.02
CA ASP A 34 14.76 -3.65 -9.98
C ASP A 34 14.59 -5.17 -10.13
N GLY A 35 13.89 -5.61 -11.18
CA GLY A 35 13.68 -7.03 -11.49
C GLY A 35 12.30 -7.59 -11.11
N GLY A 36 11.37 -6.74 -10.66
CA GLY A 36 9.99 -7.12 -10.35
C GLY A 36 9.80 -7.71 -8.94
N GLU A 37 8.55 -7.93 -8.59
CA GLU A 37 8.15 -8.47 -7.29
C GLU A 37 8.23 -10.01 -7.28
N PHE A 38 9.46 -10.51 -7.23
CA PHE A 38 9.80 -11.93 -7.14
C PHE A 38 10.71 -12.18 -5.93
N GLY A 39 10.67 -13.40 -5.41
CA GLY A 39 11.56 -13.80 -4.33
C GLY A 39 13.02 -13.79 -4.80
N ALA A 40 13.89 -13.07 -4.12
CA ALA A 40 15.28 -12.88 -4.52
C ALA A 40 16.06 -14.21 -4.67
N THR A 41 15.77 -15.19 -3.83
CA THR A 41 16.46 -16.48 -3.82
C THR A 41 15.73 -17.53 -4.67
N THR A 42 14.40 -17.57 -4.59
CA THR A 42 13.59 -18.66 -5.18
C THR A 42 12.97 -18.29 -6.52
N GLY A 43 12.96 -17.01 -6.91
CA GLY A 43 12.22 -16.52 -8.08
C GLY A 43 10.69 -16.65 -7.96
N ARG A 44 10.17 -17.04 -6.77
CA ARG A 44 8.73 -17.21 -6.58
C ARG A 44 8.01 -15.87 -6.76
N PRO A 45 6.92 -15.80 -7.56
CA PRO A 45 6.14 -14.59 -7.71
C PRO A 45 5.48 -14.19 -6.38
N ARG A 46 5.64 -12.95 -5.98
CA ARG A 46 4.98 -12.39 -4.78
C ARG A 46 3.50 -12.18 -5.08
N ARG A 47 2.68 -12.34 -4.06
CA ARG A 47 1.26 -12.01 -4.10
C ARG A 47 1.12 -10.48 -4.18
N MET A 48 0.22 -10.03 -5.05
CA MET A 48 -0.04 -8.61 -5.28
C MET A 48 -1.42 -8.23 -4.75
N GLY A 49 -1.57 -6.99 -4.32
CA GLY A 49 -2.85 -6.43 -3.88
C GLY A 49 -2.80 -4.92 -3.83
N TRP A 50 -3.98 -4.31 -3.81
CA TRP A 50 -4.09 -2.88 -3.60
C TRP A 50 -3.79 -2.52 -2.14
N PHE A 51 -3.37 -1.28 -1.92
CA PHE A 51 -3.09 -0.80 -0.56
C PHE A 51 -4.31 -1.02 0.34
N ASP A 52 -4.07 -1.64 1.50
CA ASP A 52 -5.10 -1.99 2.47
C ASP A 52 -4.97 -1.12 3.72
N ALA A 53 -5.80 -0.08 3.79
CA ALA A 53 -5.79 0.85 4.92
C ALA A 53 -6.31 0.19 6.21
N VAL A 54 -7.19 -0.80 6.12
CA VAL A 54 -7.72 -1.53 7.30
C VAL A 54 -6.63 -2.35 7.96
N ALA A 55 -5.93 -3.17 7.17
CA ALA A 55 -4.83 -4.00 7.66
C ALA A 55 -3.66 -3.14 8.16
N THR A 56 -3.31 -2.08 7.41
CA THR A 56 -2.20 -1.18 7.78
C THR A 56 -2.49 -0.42 9.07
N ARG A 57 -3.70 0.12 9.23
CA ARG A 57 -4.14 0.77 10.48
C ARG A 57 -4.06 -0.16 11.68
N TYR A 58 -4.54 -1.39 11.52
CA TYR A 58 -4.45 -2.41 12.56
C TYR A 58 -2.99 -2.71 12.92
N GLY A 59 -2.13 -2.90 11.93
CA GLY A 59 -0.72 -3.15 12.13
C GLY A 59 0.00 -2.00 12.84
N CYS A 60 -0.26 -0.76 12.46
CA CYS A 60 0.28 0.43 13.13
C CYS A 60 -0.13 0.47 14.61
N ARG A 61 -1.39 0.18 14.92
CA ARG A 61 -1.88 0.12 16.31
C ARG A 61 -1.20 -0.98 17.12
N MET A 62 -1.06 -2.18 16.55
CA MET A 62 -0.44 -3.32 17.24
C MET A 62 1.05 -3.10 17.50
N GLN A 63 1.74 -2.40 16.61
CA GLN A 63 3.17 -2.11 16.75
C GLN A 63 3.45 -0.82 17.54
N GLY A 64 2.45 -0.01 17.82
CA GLY A 64 2.63 1.31 18.42
C GLY A 64 3.43 2.25 17.51
N ALA A 65 3.19 2.16 16.18
CA ALA A 65 3.90 2.97 15.20
C ALA A 65 3.59 4.45 15.39
N THR A 66 4.63 5.27 15.47
CA THR A 66 4.52 6.73 15.57
C THR A 66 4.63 7.42 14.21
N GLU A 67 5.21 6.73 13.23
CA GLU A 67 5.36 7.19 11.86
C GLU A 67 5.47 6.00 10.89
N VAL A 68 5.20 6.25 9.61
CA VAL A 68 5.19 5.24 8.55
C VAL A 68 6.06 5.68 7.38
N ALA A 69 6.79 4.73 6.80
CA ALA A 69 7.44 4.86 5.51
C ALA A 69 6.56 4.22 4.42
N LEU A 70 6.10 5.02 3.45
CA LEU A 70 5.37 4.55 2.29
C LEU A 70 6.36 4.23 1.17
N THR A 71 6.33 3.00 0.66
CA THR A 71 7.25 2.53 -0.37
C THR A 71 6.54 2.11 -1.64
N VAL A 72 7.30 1.90 -2.73
CA VAL A 72 6.82 1.36 -4.02
C VAL A 72 5.80 2.27 -4.73
N LEU A 73 5.86 3.57 -4.48
CA LEU A 73 4.94 4.53 -5.07
C LEU A 73 5.18 4.74 -6.58
N ASP A 74 6.43 4.59 -7.03
CA ASP A 74 6.87 4.74 -8.41
C ASP A 74 6.21 3.76 -9.39
N VAL A 75 5.79 2.60 -8.91
CA VAL A 75 5.15 1.56 -9.72
C VAL A 75 3.75 1.97 -10.18
N LEU A 76 3.06 2.83 -9.47
CA LEU A 76 1.66 3.19 -9.72
C LEU A 76 1.48 4.25 -10.82
N GLY A 77 2.58 4.85 -11.31
CA GLY A 77 2.55 5.96 -12.26
C GLY A 77 1.92 5.66 -13.62
N TYR A 78 1.65 4.40 -13.97
CA TYR A 78 0.99 4.03 -15.24
C TYR A 78 -0.54 3.98 -15.15
N LEU A 79 -1.10 3.93 -13.95
CA LEU A 79 -2.53 3.75 -13.70
C LEU A 79 -3.34 5.04 -13.95
N ASP A 80 -4.57 4.87 -14.46
CA ASP A 80 -5.56 5.95 -14.54
C ASP A 80 -6.23 6.20 -13.19
N GLU A 81 -6.56 5.11 -12.51
CA GLU A 81 -7.17 5.10 -11.18
C GLU A 81 -6.40 4.13 -10.27
N ILE A 82 -6.21 4.53 -9.03
CA ILE A 82 -5.52 3.74 -8.01
C ILE A 82 -6.52 3.37 -6.93
N PRO A 83 -6.92 2.09 -6.81
CA PRO A 83 -7.78 1.64 -5.75
C PRO A 83 -7.05 1.58 -4.40
N MET A 84 -7.75 1.95 -3.32
CA MET A 84 -7.32 1.75 -1.94
C MET A 84 -8.44 1.06 -1.18
N CYS A 85 -8.15 -0.02 -0.50
CA CYS A 85 -9.11 -0.71 0.36
C CYS A 85 -9.29 0.08 1.65
N VAL A 86 -10.48 0.63 1.86
CA VAL A 86 -10.82 1.49 3.01
C VAL A 86 -11.76 0.83 4.01
N GLY A 87 -12.27 -0.35 3.68
CA GLY A 87 -13.18 -1.12 4.53
C GLY A 87 -13.33 -2.54 4.04
N TYR A 88 -13.93 -3.38 4.88
CA TYR A 88 -14.30 -4.74 4.53
C TYR A 88 -15.81 -4.92 4.66
N GLU A 89 -16.44 -5.45 3.62
CA GLU A 89 -17.83 -5.90 3.68
C GLU A 89 -17.87 -7.33 4.18
N ILE A 90 -18.59 -7.56 5.29
CA ILE A 90 -18.79 -8.86 5.90
C ILE A 90 -20.27 -9.00 6.27
N ASP A 91 -20.93 -10.03 5.74
CA ASP A 91 -22.34 -10.33 6.00
C ASP A 91 -23.28 -9.13 5.72
N GLY A 92 -22.92 -8.26 4.76
CA GLY A 92 -23.68 -7.07 4.35
C GLY A 92 -23.37 -5.79 5.13
N GLU A 93 -22.48 -5.84 6.10
CA GLU A 93 -22.02 -4.67 6.84
C GLU A 93 -20.60 -4.28 6.44
N VAL A 94 -20.34 -2.98 6.30
CA VAL A 94 -18.99 -2.44 6.03
C VAL A 94 -18.33 -2.07 7.35
N ILE A 95 -17.22 -2.73 7.64
CA ILE A 95 -16.41 -2.48 8.83
C ILE A 95 -15.09 -1.84 8.46
N LYS A 96 -14.57 -0.99 9.34
CA LYS A 96 -13.26 -0.33 9.21
C LYS A 96 -12.21 -0.92 10.16
N ASP A 97 -12.61 -1.74 11.11
CA ASP A 97 -11.70 -2.43 12.03
C ASP A 97 -11.33 -3.80 11.48
N PHE A 98 -10.08 -4.20 11.72
CA PHE A 98 -9.57 -5.48 11.26
C PHE A 98 -10.27 -6.63 12.01
N PRO A 99 -10.94 -7.55 11.31
CA PRO A 99 -11.75 -8.58 11.93
C PRO A 99 -10.91 -9.77 12.41
N VAL A 100 -11.52 -10.62 13.24
CA VAL A 100 -10.96 -11.92 13.58
C VAL A 100 -10.91 -12.85 12.37
N THR A 101 -10.00 -13.83 12.39
CA THR A 101 -9.65 -14.68 11.23
C THR A 101 -10.86 -15.31 10.52
N TYR A 102 -11.81 -15.89 11.25
CA TYR A 102 -12.97 -16.55 10.64
C TYR A 102 -13.91 -15.58 9.88
N LYS A 103 -13.93 -14.30 10.27
CA LYS A 103 -14.64 -13.24 9.54
C LYS A 103 -13.85 -12.74 8.34
N LEU A 104 -12.51 -12.73 8.47
CA LEU A 104 -11.61 -12.29 7.40
C LEU A 104 -11.76 -13.16 6.14
N GLU A 105 -12.01 -14.46 6.29
CA GLU A 105 -12.23 -15.39 5.18
C GLU A 105 -13.44 -15.02 4.31
N LYS A 106 -14.44 -14.38 4.91
CA LYS A 106 -15.67 -13.92 4.24
C LYS A 106 -15.60 -12.48 3.75
N ALA A 107 -14.55 -11.76 4.16
CA ALA A 107 -14.43 -10.34 3.89
C ALA A 107 -14.27 -10.05 2.39
N LYS A 108 -14.97 -9.02 1.92
CA LYS A 108 -14.81 -8.46 0.59
C LYS A 108 -14.24 -7.05 0.73
N PRO A 109 -13.25 -6.66 -0.12
CA PRO A 109 -12.67 -5.34 -0.03
C PRO A 109 -13.64 -4.26 -0.52
N VAL A 110 -13.72 -3.16 0.20
CA VAL A 110 -14.42 -1.94 -0.22
C VAL A 110 -13.37 -0.95 -0.69
N PHE A 111 -13.34 -0.66 -1.98
CA PHE A 111 -12.35 0.20 -2.58
C PHE A 111 -12.84 1.64 -2.75
N LYS A 112 -11.98 2.59 -2.40
CA LYS A 112 -12.05 3.99 -2.82
C LYS A 112 -11.02 4.20 -3.93
N LYS A 113 -11.42 4.80 -5.04
CA LYS A 113 -10.56 5.04 -6.19
C LYS A 113 -10.00 6.46 -6.15
N PHE A 114 -8.73 6.58 -6.44
CA PHE A 114 -8.00 7.84 -6.55
C PHE A 114 -7.50 8.02 -7.98
N LYS A 115 -7.44 9.25 -8.44
CA LYS A 115 -6.89 9.57 -9.75
C LYS A 115 -5.38 9.27 -9.76
N GLY A 116 -4.92 8.56 -10.77
CA GLY A 116 -3.50 8.31 -11.01
C GLY A 116 -2.79 9.55 -11.53
N TRP A 117 -1.48 9.62 -11.30
CA TRP A 117 -0.67 10.77 -11.72
C TRP A 117 -0.05 10.64 -13.12
N LYS A 118 -0.10 9.46 -13.75
CA LYS A 118 0.30 9.22 -15.15
C LYS A 118 1.69 9.75 -15.55
N CYS A 119 2.62 9.81 -14.64
CA CYS A 119 3.99 10.20 -14.92
C CYS A 119 5.00 9.44 -14.07
N ASP A 120 6.25 9.44 -14.50
CA ASP A 120 7.36 8.90 -13.72
C ASP A 120 7.73 9.90 -12.62
N ILE A 121 7.72 9.43 -11.38
CA ILE A 121 8.09 10.20 -10.19
C ILE A 121 9.49 9.84 -9.67
N ARG A 122 10.20 8.93 -10.33
CA ARG A 122 11.56 8.56 -9.98
C ARG A 122 12.50 9.76 -10.12
N GLY A 123 13.38 9.91 -9.16
CA GLY A 123 14.36 11.01 -9.15
C GLY A 123 13.85 12.32 -8.54
N ILE A 124 12.57 12.47 -8.26
CA ILE A 124 12.04 13.59 -7.48
C ILE A 124 12.59 13.48 -6.05
N LYS A 125 13.09 14.59 -5.50
CA LYS A 125 13.71 14.61 -4.16
C LYS A 125 12.91 15.41 -3.13
N ASN A 126 12.04 16.31 -3.59
CA ASN A 126 11.23 17.14 -2.71
C ASN A 126 9.76 16.74 -2.81
N TYR A 127 9.07 16.70 -1.67
CA TYR A 127 7.65 16.37 -1.61
C TYR A 127 6.79 17.34 -2.43
N ASP A 128 7.14 18.63 -2.43
CA ASP A 128 6.38 19.66 -3.14
C ASP A 128 6.42 19.50 -4.66
N GLU A 129 7.44 18.85 -5.20
CA GLU A 129 7.59 18.57 -6.64
C GLU A 129 6.76 17.36 -7.10
N LEU A 130 6.20 16.59 -6.18
CA LEU A 130 5.32 15.47 -6.53
C LEU A 130 4.02 15.98 -7.18
N PRO A 131 3.44 15.24 -8.15
CA PRO A 131 2.14 15.53 -8.72
C PRO A 131 1.06 15.68 -7.65
N ALA A 132 0.09 16.56 -7.89
CA ALA A 132 -1.00 16.82 -6.94
C ALA A 132 -1.80 15.55 -6.62
N GLU A 133 -2.05 14.70 -7.62
CA GLU A 133 -2.74 13.43 -7.47
C GLU A 133 -1.95 12.45 -6.57
N CYS A 134 -0.63 12.45 -6.71
CA CYS A 134 0.26 11.62 -5.89
C CYS A 134 0.23 12.09 -4.42
N LYS A 135 0.31 13.40 -4.18
CA LYS A 135 0.18 13.98 -2.83
C LYS A 135 -1.18 13.67 -2.21
N ALA A 136 -2.27 13.86 -2.96
CA ALA A 136 -3.61 13.54 -2.50
C ALA A 136 -3.78 12.06 -2.12
N TYR A 137 -3.14 11.14 -2.85
CA TYR A 137 -3.14 9.72 -2.53
C TYR A 137 -2.38 9.42 -1.23
N ILE A 138 -1.20 10.03 -1.03
CA ILE A 138 -0.39 9.88 0.21
C ILE A 138 -1.17 10.43 1.42
N GLU A 139 -1.76 11.62 1.29
CA GLU A 139 -2.54 12.25 2.34
C GLU A 139 -3.79 11.44 2.71
N ALA A 140 -4.46 10.87 1.72
CA ALA A 140 -5.60 10.00 1.95
C ALA A 140 -5.22 8.69 2.66
N ILE A 141 -4.05 8.10 2.35
CA ILE A 141 -3.53 6.96 3.11
C ILE A 141 -3.28 7.36 4.56
N GLU A 142 -2.60 8.46 4.78
CA GLU A 142 -2.26 8.98 6.11
C GLU A 142 -3.52 9.22 6.96
N GLU A 143 -4.55 9.84 6.36
CA GLU A 143 -5.85 10.05 7.00
C GLU A 143 -6.53 8.71 7.39
N GLU A 144 -6.55 7.75 6.46
CA GLU A 144 -7.20 6.46 6.72
C GLU A 144 -6.45 5.61 7.74
N ILE A 145 -5.12 5.65 7.81
CA ILE A 145 -4.36 4.87 8.79
C ILE A 145 -4.25 5.59 10.15
N GLY A 146 -4.37 6.92 10.19
CA GLY A 146 -4.28 7.75 11.38
C GLY A 146 -2.86 7.83 11.97
N VAL A 147 -1.82 7.63 11.16
CA VAL A 147 -0.40 7.69 11.56
C VAL A 147 0.36 8.51 10.52
N PRO A 148 1.26 9.42 10.93
CA PRO A 148 2.04 10.26 10.01
C PRO A 148 2.87 9.44 9.02
N ILE A 149 2.80 9.80 7.74
CA ILE A 149 3.72 9.30 6.72
C ILE A 149 4.83 10.34 6.57
N THR A 150 6.00 10.05 7.10
CA THR A 150 7.15 10.98 7.12
C THR A 150 8.19 10.68 6.04
N MET A 151 8.14 9.48 5.49
CA MET A 151 9.05 9.01 4.45
C MET A 151 8.26 8.42 3.27
N VAL A 152 8.61 8.83 2.06
CA VAL A 152 8.02 8.31 0.82
C VAL A 152 9.14 7.85 -0.10
N SER A 153 9.16 6.56 -0.45
CA SER A 153 10.11 6.02 -1.42
C SER A 153 9.50 6.01 -2.82
N ASN A 154 10.20 6.62 -3.75
CA ASN A 154 9.83 6.71 -5.16
C ASN A 154 10.81 5.98 -6.10
N GLY A 155 11.56 5.03 -5.56
CA GLY A 155 12.46 4.19 -6.32
C GLY A 155 13.21 3.17 -5.46
N PRO A 156 13.98 2.24 -6.07
CA PRO A 156 14.59 1.13 -5.36
C PRO A 156 15.88 1.48 -4.61
N LYS A 157 16.48 2.65 -4.87
CA LYS A 157 17.78 3.00 -4.30
C LYS A 157 17.64 3.68 -2.96
N ARG A 158 18.68 3.56 -2.10
CA ARG A 158 18.73 4.17 -0.77
C ARG A 158 18.44 5.68 -0.75
N HIS A 159 18.79 6.39 -1.81
CA HIS A 159 18.59 7.84 -1.93
C HIS A 159 17.28 8.22 -2.64
N ASP A 160 16.42 7.25 -2.94
CA ASP A 160 15.10 7.47 -3.54
C ASP A 160 14.03 7.58 -2.44
N ILE A 161 14.37 8.31 -1.37
CA ILE A 161 13.48 8.58 -0.24
C ILE A 161 13.29 10.09 -0.15
N ILE A 162 12.02 10.49 -0.13
CA ILE A 162 11.57 11.85 0.10
C ILE A 162 11.12 11.94 1.56
N TYR A 163 11.70 12.87 2.32
CA TYR A 163 11.25 13.17 3.68
C TYR A 163 10.22 14.30 3.66
N ARG A 164 9.19 14.18 4.48
CA ARG A 164 8.16 15.19 4.63
C ARG A 164 7.76 15.39 6.09
N THR A 165 7.24 16.57 6.41
CA THR A 165 6.55 16.82 7.68
C THR A 165 5.07 16.59 7.45
N SER A 166 4.45 15.72 8.23
CA SER A 166 3.01 15.47 8.19
C SER A 166 2.27 16.44 9.09
N ASP A 167 1.04 16.78 8.72
CA ASP A 167 0.15 17.59 9.57
C ASP A 167 -0.31 16.80 10.81
N LEU A 168 -0.30 15.48 10.76
CA LEU A 168 -0.55 14.62 11.92
C LEU A 168 0.64 14.56 12.90
N SER A 169 1.80 15.07 12.51
CA SER A 169 3.00 15.13 13.38
C SER A 169 2.99 16.34 14.32
N LYS A 170 1.99 17.22 14.22
CA LYS A 170 1.77 18.39 15.07
C LYS A 170 0.81 18.05 16.20
#